data_11f96247a7c277fd4181dec2a798c04b
#
_entry.id   11f96247a7c277fd4181dec2a798c04b
#
_cell.length_a   1.000
_cell.length_b   1.000
_cell.length_c   1.000
_cell.angle_alpha   90.00
_cell.angle_beta   90.00
_cell.angle_gamma   90.00
#
_symmetry.space_group_name_H-M   'P 1'
#
loop_
_entity.id
_entity.type
_entity.pdbx_description
1 polymer ?
#
loop_
_entity_poly.entity_id
_entity_poly.type
_entity_poly.pdbx_seq_one_letter_code
_entity_poly.pdbx_strand_id
1 'polypeptide(L)'
;RFDETKDRFEKISLQIEDLKLAKYSLQKLQKKIKDEIYKKFRESFDEINKNFSYFFKKIFKGNASLFYNENTDNVEIRINFSNKFVKNNNMLSGGENTLVSMAFLFSLYYYSPACFCMLDEIDAALDFENSKKLSLLLKELGKKVQLLVITHNAYVSEGGENLIGITLDNGESRVFNI
;
A
#
# COMPACT_ATOMS: atom_id res chain seq x y z
N ARG A 1 -11.75 38.40 -55.16
CA ARG A 1 -11.19 38.75 -53.82
C ARG A 1 -12.25 38.78 -52.71
N PHE A 2 -13.44 39.42 -52.92
CA PHE A 2 -14.48 39.47 -51.87
C PHE A 2 -15.13 38.11 -51.65
N ASP A 3 -15.45 37.36 -52.68
CA ASP A 3 -16.06 36.03 -52.60
C ASP A 3 -15.11 34.99 -51.96
N GLU A 4 -13.81 35.03 -52.29
CA GLU A 4 -12.78 34.17 -51.71
C GLU A 4 -12.62 34.41 -50.19
N THR A 5 -12.74 35.68 -49.75
CA THR A 5 -12.66 36.03 -48.31
C THR A 5 -13.91 35.59 -47.58
N LYS A 6 -15.07 35.64 -48.20
CA LYS A 6 -16.33 35.16 -47.61
C LYS A 6 -16.33 33.65 -47.46
N ASP A 7 -15.91 32.89 -48.45
CA ASP A 7 -15.81 31.42 -48.38
C ASP A 7 -14.81 30.99 -47.32
N ARG A 8 -13.69 31.72 -47.18
CA ARG A 8 -12.70 31.45 -46.13
C ARG A 8 -13.25 31.74 -44.75
N PHE A 9 -14.00 32.79 -44.56
CA PHE A 9 -14.67 33.13 -43.30
C PHE A 9 -15.69 32.08 -42.90
N GLU A 10 -16.52 31.59 -43.83
CA GLU A 10 -17.52 30.54 -43.55
C GLU A 10 -16.82 29.25 -43.15
N LYS A 11 -15.74 28.83 -43.85
CA LYS A 11 -14.95 27.63 -43.46
C LYS A 11 -14.35 27.75 -42.08
N ILE A 12 -13.74 28.90 -41.75
CA ILE A 12 -13.14 29.13 -40.42
C ILE A 12 -14.23 29.12 -39.36
N SER A 13 -15.38 29.70 -39.61
CA SER A 13 -16.51 29.71 -38.67
C SER A 13 -16.99 28.28 -38.35
N LEU A 14 -17.14 27.44 -39.37
CA LEU A 14 -17.50 26.03 -39.19
C LEU A 14 -16.43 25.26 -38.37
N GLN A 15 -15.15 25.47 -38.69
CA GLN A 15 -14.05 24.86 -37.92
C GLN A 15 -14.05 25.30 -36.46
N ILE A 16 -14.35 26.54 -36.15
CA ILE A 16 -14.45 27.05 -34.79
C ILE A 16 -15.61 26.37 -34.06
N GLU A 17 -16.74 26.15 -34.72
CA GLU A 17 -17.90 25.48 -34.13
C GLU A 17 -17.59 24.03 -33.83
N ASP A 18 -16.97 23.30 -34.75
CA ASP A 18 -16.53 21.92 -34.56
C ASP A 18 -15.52 21.80 -33.39
N LEU A 19 -14.56 22.72 -33.30
CA LEU A 19 -13.59 22.75 -32.20
C LEU A 19 -14.25 23.03 -30.84
N LYS A 20 -15.26 23.89 -30.80
CA LYS A 20 -16.04 24.14 -29.56
C LYS A 20 -16.81 22.89 -29.11
N LEU A 21 -17.43 22.16 -30.05
CA LEU A 21 -18.11 20.91 -29.75
C LEU A 21 -17.15 19.82 -29.27
N ALA A 22 -16.00 19.68 -29.93
CA ALA A 22 -14.95 18.74 -29.52
C ALA A 22 -14.42 19.08 -28.11
N LYS A 23 -14.14 20.36 -27.84
CA LYS A 23 -13.70 20.83 -26.52
C LYS A 23 -14.73 20.48 -25.43
N TYR A 24 -16.00 20.74 -25.68
CA TYR A 24 -17.07 20.43 -24.72
C TYR A 24 -17.16 18.93 -24.45
N SER A 25 -17.09 18.10 -25.48
CA SER A 25 -17.08 16.64 -25.36
C SER A 25 -15.90 16.12 -24.55
N LEU A 26 -14.70 16.66 -24.79
CA LEU A 26 -13.50 16.32 -24.02
C LEU A 26 -13.61 16.74 -22.57
N GLN A 27 -14.15 17.92 -22.27
CA GLN A 27 -14.36 18.37 -20.89
C GLN A 27 -15.36 17.46 -20.14
N LYS A 28 -16.44 17.04 -20.81
CA LYS A 28 -17.41 16.11 -20.25
C LYS A 28 -16.78 14.74 -19.96
N LEU A 29 -15.96 14.23 -20.88
CA LEU A 29 -15.24 12.98 -20.70
C LEU A 29 -14.23 13.07 -19.55
N GLN A 30 -13.47 14.15 -19.48
CA GLN A 30 -12.51 14.41 -18.40
C GLN A 30 -13.19 14.40 -17.02
N LYS A 31 -14.36 15.05 -16.92
CA LYS A 31 -15.14 15.05 -15.67
C LYS A 31 -15.56 13.62 -15.29
N LYS A 32 -16.10 12.87 -16.24
CA LYS A 32 -16.53 11.47 -16.02
C LYS A 32 -15.39 10.59 -15.54
N ILE A 33 -14.22 10.70 -16.19
CA ILE A 33 -13.02 9.94 -15.79
C ILE A 33 -12.58 10.32 -14.37
N LYS A 34 -12.58 11.61 -14.02
CA LYS A 34 -12.25 12.05 -12.67
C LYS A 34 -13.19 11.46 -11.63
N ASP A 35 -14.49 11.50 -11.88
CA ASP A 35 -15.50 10.97 -10.96
C ASP A 35 -15.31 9.44 -10.76
N GLU A 36 -15.02 8.70 -11.82
CA GLU A 36 -14.73 7.26 -11.75
C GLU A 36 -13.43 6.96 -10.99
N ILE A 37 -12.36 7.75 -11.19
CA ILE A 37 -11.10 7.62 -10.45
C ILE A 37 -11.35 7.86 -8.95
N TYR A 38 -12.07 8.93 -8.59
CA TYR A 38 -12.39 9.24 -7.21
C TYR A 38 -13.19 8.12 -6.53
N LYS A 39 -14.17 7.57 -7.24
CA LYS A 39 -14.97 6.45 -6.73
C LYS A 39 -14.09 5.22 -6.46
N LYS A 40 -13.29 4.80 -7.43
CA LYS A 40 -12.36 3.65 -7.27
C LYS A 40 -11.34 3.88 -6.17
N PHE A 41 -10.79 5.09 -6.08
CA PHE A 41 -9.86 5.44 -5.00
C PHE A 41 -10.50 5.26 -3.62
N ARG A 42 -11.72 5.79 -3.41
CA ARG A 42 -12.43 5.65 -2.13
C ARG A 42 -12.72 4.20 -1.77
N GLU A 43 -13.21 3.41 -2.73
CA GLU A 43 -13.47 1.97 -2.52
C GLU A 43 -12.18 1.23 -2.11
N SER A 44 -11.09 1.46 -2.84
CA SER A 44 -9.78 0.87 -2.54
C SER A 44 -9.23 1.33 -1.19
N PHE A 45 -9.33 2.63 -0.90
CA PHE A 45 -8.85 3.22 0.35
C PHE A 45 -9.59 2.65 1.56
N ASP A 46 -10.92 2.52 1.48
CA ASP A 46 -11.73 1.96 2.56
C ASP A 46 -11.38 0.50 2.84
N GLU A 47 -11.11 -0.29 1.80
CA GLU A 47 -10.72 -1.69 1.96
C GLU A 47 -9.31 -1.83 2.55
N ILE A 48 -8.35 -1.04 2.06
CA ILE A 48 -6.99 -0.99 2.62
C ILE A 48 -7.04 -0.54 4.09
N ASN A 49 -7.86 0.44 4.42
CA ASN A 49 -8.02 0.92 5.80
C ASN A 49 -8.60 -0.15 6.73
N LYS A 50 -9.56 -0.94 6.26
CA LYS A 50 -10.08 -2.11 7.00
C LYS A 50 -8.98 -3.15 7.25
N ASN A 51 -8.21 -3.47 6.22
CA ASN A 51 -7.10 -4.41 6.32
C ASN A 51 -6.01 -3.89 7.28
N PHE A 52 -5.67 -2.61 7.21
CA PHE A 52 -4.72 -1.98 8.11
C PHE A 52 -5.17 -2.06 9.56
N SER A 53 -6.43 -1.70 9.85
CA SER A 53 -7.01 -1.85 11.18
C SER A 53 -6.99 -3.31 11.66
N TYR A 54 -7.23 -4.26 10.77
CA TYR A 54 -7.19 -5.68 11.08
C TYR A 54 -5.78 -6.14 11.48
N PHE A 55 -4.76 -5.85 10.66
CA PHE A 55 -3.37 -6.20 10.96
C PHE A 55 -2.86 -5.50 12.23
N PHE A 56 -3.19 -4.23 12.41
CA PHE A 56 -2.81 -3.48 13.60
C PHE A 56 -3.34 -4.13 14.89
N LYS A 57 -4.62 -4.55 14.91
CA LYS A 57 -5.24 -5.20 16.07
C LYS A 57 -4.64 -6.57 16.41
N LYS A 58 -3.97 -7.22 15.46
CA LYS A 58 -3.28 -8.51 15.71
C LYS A 58 -2.04 -8.34 16.59
N ILE A 59 -1.43 -7.18 16.59
CA ILE A 59 -0.14 -6.92 17.23
C ILE A 59 -0.19 -5.87 18.34
N PHE A 60 -1.20 -5.01 18.31
CA PHE A 60 -1.34 -3.93 19.29
C PHE A 60 -2.71 -3.93 19.95
N LYS A 61 -2.73 -3.57 21.24
CA LYS A 61 -3.97 -3.27 21.97
C LYS A 61 -4.39 -1.84 21.66
N GLY A 62 -5.22 -1.67 20.64
CA GLY A 62 -5.66 -0.34 20.20
C GLY A 62 -6.34 -0.38 18.84
N ASN A 63 -6.57 0.79 18.29
CA ASN A 63 -7.15 0.97 16.97
C ASN A 63 -6.20 1.84 16.12
N ALA A 64 -6.06 1.50 14.85
CA ALA A 64 -5.40 2.35 13.88
C ALA A 64 -6.29 2.50 12.65
N SER A 65 -6.16 3.65 12.00
CA SER A 65 -6.87 3.96 10.77
C SER A 65 -6.04 4.86 9.87
N LEU A 66 -6.30 4.76 8.59
CA LEU A 66 -5.80 5.69 7.59
C LEU A 66 -6.78 6.85 7.46
N PHE A 67 -6.28 8.06 7.35
CA PHE A 67 -7.06 9.25 7.09
C PHE A 67 -6.55 9.95 5.83
N TYR A 68 -7.42 10.13 4.85
CA TYR A 68 -7.12 10.88 3.64
C TYR A 68 -7.55 12.34 3.82
N ASN A 69 -6.59 13.25 3.66
CA ASN A 69 -6.83 14.68 3.71
C ASN A 69 -7.01 15.22 2.29
N GLU A 70 -8.24 15.51 1.91
CA GLU A 70 -8.59 16.00 0.57
C GLU A 70 -7.94 17.36 0.23
N ASN A 71 -7.61 18.19 1.24
CA ASN A 71 -7.01 19.51 1.01
C ASN A 71 -5.51 19.44 0.67
N THR A 72 -4.81 18.46 1.22
CA THR A 72 -3.35 18.30 1.06
C THR A 72 -2.97 17.12 0.19
N ASP A 73 -3.95 16.31 -0.22
CA ASP A 73 -3.77 15.06 -0.99
C ASP A 73 -2.83 14.06 -0.30
N ASN A 74 -2.86 14.06 1.05
CA ASN A 74 -1.99 13.23 1.87
C ASN A 74 -2.79 12.16 2.63
N VAL A 75 -2.14 11.01 2.87
CA VAL A 75 -2.63 9.96 3.75
C VAL A 75 -1.88 10.02 5.08
N GLU A 76 -2.62 10.09 6.17
CA GLU A 76 -2.10 10.10 7.54
C GLU A 76 -2.47 8.80 8.24
N ILE A 77 -1.53 8.24 9.02
CA ILE A 77 -1.81 7.12 9.92
C ILE A 77 -2.22 7.70 11.28
N ARG A 78 -3.41 7.34 11.74
CA ARG A 78 -3.93 7.71 13.06
C ARG A 78 -4.01 6.48 13.95
N ILE A 79 -3.34 6.54 15.09
CA ILE A 79 -3.26 5.44 16.04
C ILE A 79 -3.86 5.87 17.37
N ASN A 80 -4.70 5.01 17.94
CA ASN A 80 -5.29 5.19 19.26
C ASN A 80 -5.00 3.93 20.10
N PHE A 81 -4.02 4.01 20.99
CA PHE A 81 -3.82 3.00 22.02
C PHE A 81 -4.84 3.23 23.16
N SER A 82 -5.27 2.16 23.81
CA SER A 82 -6.28 2.18 24.88
C SER A 82 -5.99 3.20 26.00
N ASN A 83 -4.74 3.65 26.14
CA ASN A 83 -4.28 4.59 27.17
C ASN A 83 -3.64 5.89 26.61
N LYS A 84 -3.47 6.05 25.31
CA LYS A 84 -2.86 7.25 24.69
C LYS A 84 -3.35 7.46 23.27
N PHE A 85 -3.86 8.66 22.98
CA PHE A 85 -4.12 9.09 21.60
C PHE A 85 -2.80 9.55 20.98
N VAL A 86 -2.29 8.81 20.00
CA VAL A 86 -1.05 9.14 19.30
C VAL A 86 -1.40 9.78 17.97
N LYS A 87 -1.26 11.09 17.89
CA LYS A 87 -1.57 11.86 16.68
C LYS A 87 -0.42 11.83 15.65
N ASN A 88 0.80 11.51 16.10
CA ASN A 88 2.01 11.47 15.26
C ASN A 88 2.85 10.26 15.62
N ASN A 89 3.43 9.59 14.61
CA ASN A 89 4.35 8.44 14.75
C ASN A 89 5.58 8.70 15.65
N ASN A 90 5.89 9.95 15.96
CA ASN A 90 7.03 10.36 16.79
C ASN A 90 6.96 9.92 18.26
N MET A 91 5.84 9.34 18.69
CA MET A 91 5.64 8.83 20.07
C MET A 91 5.80 7.31 20.18
N LEU A 92 6.10 6.62 19.08
CA LEU A 92 6.34 5.18 19.02
C LEU A 92 7.83 4.89 19.19
N SER A 93 8.15 3.73 19.79
CA SER A 93 9.51 3.21 19.72
C SER A 93 9.88 2.84 18.27
N GLY A 94 11.17 2.77 17.96
CA GLY A 94 11.63 2.39 16.62
C GLY A 94 11.02 1.08 16.13
N GLY A 95 11.03 0.04 16.97
CA GLY A 95 10.42 -1.26 16.65
C GLY A 95 8.91 -1.21 16.47
N GLU A 96 8.19 -0.42 17.29
CA GLU A 96 6.74 -0.22 17.12
C GLU A 96 6.42 0.48 15.81
N ASN A 97 7.19 1.50 15.46
CA ASN A 97 7.02 2.23 14.18
C ASN A 97 7.26 1.31 12.98
N THR A 98 8.28 0.45 13.06
CA THR A 98 8.54 -0.59 12.05
C THR A 98 7.36 -1.52 11.89
N LEU A 99 6.79 -2.03 12.98
CA LEU A 99 5.62 -2.91 12.94
C LEU A 99 4.36 -2.23 12.38
N VAL A 100 4.13 -0.95 12.71
CA VAL A 100 3.01 -0.17 12.14
C VAL A 100 3.20 -0.02 10.62
N SER A 101 4.42 0.28 10.18
CA SER A 101 4.75 0.40 8.76
C SER A 101 4.55 -0.93 8.03
N MET A 102 4.92 -2.04 8.65
CA MET A 102 4.69 -3.38 8.10
C MET A 102 3.21 -3.75 8.07
N ALA A 103 2.44 -3.42 9.11
CA ALA A 103 0.98 -3.63 9.10
C ALA A 103 0.31 -2.86 7.95
N PHE A 104 0.80 -1.65 7.66
CA PHE A 104 0.33 -0.87 6.50
C PHE A 104 0.74 -1.53 5.18
N LEU A 105 2.00 -1.89 5.01
CA LEU A 105 2.50 -2.57 3.81
C LEU A 105 1.72 -3.86 3.54
N PHE A 106 1.51 -4.70 4.57
CA PHE A 106 0.78 -5.95 4.45
C PHE A 106 -0.71 -5.73 4.15
N SER A 107 -1.29 -4.60 4.58
CA SER A 107 -2.66 -4.24 4.20
C SER A 107 -2.81 -3.98 2.71
N LEU A 108 -1.79 -3.42 2.07
CA LEU A 108 -1.74 -3.23 0.62
C LEU A 108 -1.62 -4.58 -0.11
N TYR A 109 -0.70 -5.43 0.34
CA TYR A 109 -0.57 -6.79 -0.21
C TYR A 109 -1.83 -7.62 -0.04
N TYR A 110 -2.53 -7.46 1.07
CA TYR A 110 -3.77 -8.18 1.33
C TYR A 110 -4.94 -7.71 0.46
N TYR A 111 -4.94 -6.44 0.08
CA TYR A 111 -5.88 -5.83 -0.88
C TYR A 111 -5.61 -6.30 -2.31
N SER A 112 -4.36 -6.27 -2.74
CA SER A 112 -3.94 -6.68 -4.09
C SER A 112 -2.79 -7.67 -3.97
N PRO A 113 -3.10 -8.98 -3.73
CA PRO A 113 -2.06 -9.97 -3.50
C PRO A 113 -1.27 -10.25 -4.78
N ALA A 114 0.06 -10.25 -4.66
CA ALA A 114 0.95 -10.78 -5.67
C ALA A 114 1.01 -12.32 -5.58
N CYS A 115 1.57 -12.97 -6.61
CA CYS A 115 1.73 -14.43 -6.60
C CYS A 115 2.62 -14.91 -5.45
N PHE A 116 3.64 -14.15 -5.09
CA PHE A 116 4.52 -14.38 -3.95
C PHE A 116 5.11 -13.07 -3.45
N CYS A 117 5.62 -13.05 -2.22
CA CYS A 117 6.32 -11.92 -1.62
C CYS A 117 7.65 -12.40 -1.04
N MET A 118 8.74 -11.73 -1.37
CA MET A 118 10.07 -11.99 -0.82
C MET A 118 10.39 -10.88 0.19
N LEU A 119 10.77 -11.27 1.39
CA LEU A 119 11.10 -10.40 2.51
C LEU A 119 12.51 -10.75 3.01
N ASP A 120 13.41 -9.78 2.98
CA ASP A 120 14.82 -9.98 3.33
C ASP A 120 15.15 -9.17 4.58
N GLU A 121 15.53 -9.87 5.66
CA GLU A 121 15.93 -9.33 6.96
C GLU A 121 15.06 -8.19 7.53
N ILE A 122 13.74 -8.26 7.30
CA ILE A 122 12.80 -7.22 7.74
C ILE A 122 12.69 -7.07 9.27
N ASP A 123 13.25 -8.01 10.00
CA ASP A 123 13.28 -8.11 11.47
C ASP A 123 14.59 -7.67 12.11
N ALA A 124 15.57 -7.22 11.32
CA ALA A 124 16.92 -6.86 11.82
C ALA A 124 16.90 -5.77 12.90
N ALA A 125 15.94 -4.85 12.88
CA ALA A 125 15.80 -3.76 13.86
C ALA A 125 14.79 -4.05 14.98
N LEU A 126 14.29 -5.29 15.09
CA LEU A 126 13.26 -5.65 16.05
C LEU A 126 13.85 -6.35 17.29
N ASP A 127 13.33 -5.98 18.46
CA ASP A 127 13.55 -6.72 19.70
C ASP A 127 12.70 -8.02 19.74
N PHE A 128 12.92 -8.80 20.78
CA PHE A 128 12.26 -10.07 21.03
C PHE A 128 10.72 -10.00 20.93
N GLU A 129 10.11 -9.04 21.62
CA GLU A 129 8.66 -8.90 21.67
C GLU A 129 8.07 -8.47 20.31
N ASN A 130 8.77 -7.58 19.62
CA ASN A 130 8.35 -7.11 18.31
C ASN A 130 8.57 -8.18 17.21
N SER A 131 9.61 -9.01 17.33
CA SER A 131 9.83 -10.17 16.43
C SER A 131 8.70 -11.20 16.53
N LYS A 132 8.19 -11.47 17.73
CA LYS A 132 6.99 -12.32 17.90
C LYS A 132 5.76 -11.73 17.23
N LYS A 133 5.56 -10.42 17.36
CA LYS A 133 4.43 -9.72 16.70
C LYS A 133 4.56 -9.76 15.19
N LEU A 134 5.78 -9.61 14.65
CA LEU A 134 6.05 -9.76 13.23
C LEU A 134 5.71 -11.17 12.74
N SER A 135 6.13 -12.22 13.47
CA SER A 135 5.79 -13.61 13.12
C SER A 135 4.27 -13.82 13.02
N LEU A 136 3.47 -13.21 13.89
CA LEU A 136 2.00 -13.25 13.80
C LEU A 136 1.47 -12.56 12.54
N LEU A 137 2.06 -11.41 12.16
CA LEU A 137 1.70 -10.72 10.91
C LEU A 137 2.02 -11.54 9.67
N LEU A 138 3.20 -12.16 9.65
CA LEU A 138 3.65 -13.00 8.54
C LEU A 138 2.75 -14.24 8.38
N LYS A 139 2.39 -14.90 9.48
CA LYS A 139 1.43 -16.02 9.47
C LYS A 139 0.06 -15.59 8.91
N GLU A 140 -0.39 -14.39 9.25
CA GLU A 140 -1.68 -13.90 8.75
C GLU A 140 -1.63 -13.56 7.25
N LEU A 141 -0.54 -12.94 6.79
CA LEU A 141 -0.32 -12.64 5.38
C LEU A 141 -0.16 -13.93 4.56
N GLY A 142 0.56 -14.92 5.10
CA GLY A 142 0.83 -16.22 4.47
C GLY A 142 -0.43 -17.04 4.14
N LYS A 143 -1.58 -16.73 4.77
CA LYS A 143 -2.86 -17.34 4.41
C LYS A 143 -3.35 -16.99 3.00
N LYS A 144 -2.88 -15.87 2.44
CA LYS A 144 -3.29 -15.39 1.11
C LYS A 144 -2.16 -15.33 0.10
N VAL A 145 -0.92 -15.17 0.57
CA VAL A 145 0.24 -14.91 -0.28
C VAL A 145 1.34 -15.88 0.10
N GLN A 146 1.98 -16.51 -0.89
CA GLN A 146 3.19 -17.28 -0.64
C GLN A 146 4.32 -16.33 -0.22
N LEU A 147 4.88 -16.58 0.98
CA LEU A 147 5.97 -15.78 1.53
C LEU A 147 7.28 -16.54 1.42
N LEU A 148 8.33 -15.85 0.98
CA LEU A 148 9.72 -16.26 1.10
C LEU A 148 10.39 -15.27 2.04
N VAL A 149 10.77 -15.71 3.24
CA VAL A 149 11.33 -14.86 4.28
C VAL A 149 12.77 -15.27 4.54
N ILE A 150 13.71 -14.32 4.40
CA ILE A 150 15.10 -14.48 4.78
C ILE A 150 15.26 -13.82 6.14
N THR A 151 15.69 -14.59 7.12
CA THR A 151 15.87 -14.12 8.50
C THR A 151 16.91 -14.96 9.24
N HIS A 152 17.58 -14.36 10.20
CA HIS A 152 18.39 -15.04 11.19
C HIS A 152 17.73 -15.09 12.58
N ASN A 153 16.51 -14.62 12.70
CA ASN A 153 15.74 -14.55 13.94
C ASN A 153 14.93 -15.84 14.16
N ALA A 154 15.20 -16.54 15.24
CA ALA A 154 14.55 -17.80 15.58
C ALA A 154 13.02 -17.70 15.66
N TYR A 155 12.47 -16.59 16.20
CA TYR A 155 11.02 -16.42 16.34
C TYR A 155 10.30 -16.20 15.01
N VAL A 156 10.99 -15.59 14.04
CA VAL A 156 10.44 -15.43 12.70
C VAL A 156 10.51 -16.74 11.94
N SER A 157 11.64 -17.45 12.03
CA SER A 157 11.83 -18.75 11.37
C SER A 157 10.91 -19.85 11.92
N GLU A 158 10.67 -19.92 13.23
CA GLU A 158 9.67 -20.84 13.84
C GLU A 158 8.23 -20.63 13.32
N GLY A 159 7.98 -19.47 12.72
CA GLY A 159 6.71 -19.16 12.09
C GLY A 159 6.51 -19.78 10.70
N GLY A 160 7.57 -20.26 10.08
CA GLY A 160 7.57 -20.85 8.73
C GLY A 160 6.99 -22.26 8.69
N GLU A 161 6.35 -22.62 7.59
CA GLU A 161 5.88 -23.99 7.33
C GLU A 161 7.01 -24.87 6.78
N ASN A 162 7.95 -24.27 6.05
CA ASN A 162 9.14 -24.93 5.50
C ASN A 162 10.37 -24.09 5.84
N LEU A 163 11.38 -24.74 6.38
CA LEU A 163 12.64 -24.11 6.75
C LEU A 163 13.77 -24.61 5.87
N ILE A 164 14.48 -23.65 5.26
CA ILE A 164 15.66 -23.92 4.45
C ILE A 164 16.86 -23.30 5.15
N GLY A 165 17.78 -24.13 5.62
CA GLY A 165 19.02 -23.69 6.22
C GLY A 165 20.08 -23.46 5.15
N ILE A 166 20.82 -22.34 5.28
CA ILE A 166 21.97 -22.02 4.45
C ILE A 166 23.19 -21.85 5.36
N THR A 167 24.26 -22.56 5.07
CA THR A 167 25.53 -22.45 5.79
C THR A 167 26.69 -22.30 4.83
N LEU A 168 27.76 -21.68 5.29
CA LEU A 168 29.02 -21.59 4.56
C LEU A 168 29.99 -22.65 5.09
N ASP A 169 30.40 -23.58 4.22
CA ASP A 169 31.38 -24.60 4.53
C ASP A 169 32.54 -24.55 3.53
N ASN A 170 33.74 -24.28 4.03
CA ASN A 170 35.00 -24.14 3.23
C ASN A 170 34.88 -23.16 2.04
N GLY A 171 34.08 -22.08 2.19
CA GLY A 171 33.88 -21.07 1.15
C GLY A 171 32.77 -21.40 0.14
N GLU A 172 32.08 -22.53 0.32
CA GLU A 172 30.94 -22.95 -0.50
C GLU A 172 29.64 -22.87 0.31
N SER A 173 28.58 -22.32 -0.28
CA SER A 173 27.26 -22.30 0.34
C SER A 173 26.60 -23.66 0.22
N ARG A 174 26.17 -24.24 1.35
CA ARG A 174 25.39 -25.48 1.41
C ARG A 174 23.97 -25.18 1.85
N VAL A 175 23.00 -25.84 1.18
CA VAL A 175 21.58 -25.70 1.44
C VAL A 175 21.03 -27.01 1.97
N PHE A 176 20.21 -26.96 3.01
CA PHE A 176 19.55 -28.12 3.62
C PHE A 176 18.16 -27.77 4.12
N ASN A 177 17.25 -28.74 4.05
CA ASN A 177 15.93 -28.62 4.66
C ASN A 177 16.01 -29.01 6.14
N ILE A 178 15.30 -28.25 6.97
CA ILE A 178 15.21 -28.44 8.43
C ILE A 178 13.82 -28.99 8.76
#